data_7fcefa2a0495d524243425eb04e3a3f8
#
_entry.id   7fcefa2a0495d524243425eb04e3a3f8
#
_cell.length_a   1.000
_cell.length_b   1.000
_cell.length_c   1.000
_cell.angle_alpha   90.00
_cell.angle_beta   90.00
_cell.angle_gamma   90.00
#
_symmetry.space_group_name_H-M   'P 1'
#
loop_
_entity.id
_entity.type
_entity.pdbx_description
1 polymer ?
#
loop_
_entity_poly.entity_id
_entity_poly.type
_entity_poly.pdbx_seq_one_letter_code
_entity_poly.pdbx_strand_id
1 'polypeptide(L)'
;MELNRLAPDFELPGLDGRIHRLSDYRGRVVVVNFWSADCPHVERTDALMLASLARWGADVVLLSIASNANESTSAVENASRSRGLLIILKDANNVVADLYRAQITPEIFVIDREGILRYRGAVDDVNFRQKNPTRSYFEEAVEAVLAGRLPSVAEVPAFGCTVVREF
;
A
#
# COMPACT_ATOMS: atom_id res chain seq x y z
N MET A 1 8.18 -10.79 9.62
CA MET A 1 8.23 -10.34 8.22
C MET A 1 9.55 -9.64 7.96
N GLU A 2 10.32 -10.12 7.02
CA GLU A 2 11.67 -9.65 6.74
C GLU A 2 11.81 -9.22 5.29
N LEU A 3 12.64 -8.20 5.05
CA LEU A 3 13.06 -7.80 3.71
C LEU A 3 13.82 -8.94 3.02
N ASN A 4 13.66 -9.03 1.71
CA ASN A 4 14.29 -10.05 0.85
C ASN A 4 13.86 -11.50 1.18
N ARG A 5 12.68 -11.64 1.78
CA ARG A 5 11.99 -12.90 2.04
C ARG A 5 10.60 -12.86 1.43
N LEU A 6 9.97 -14.02 1.30
CA LEU A 6 8.58 -14.08 0.85
C LEU A 6 7.68 -13.23 1.75
N ALA A 7 6.92 -12.33 1.13
CA ALA A 7 5.89 -11.59 1.84
C ALA A 7 4.78 -12.57 2.27
N PRO A 8 4.26 -12.45 3.50
CA PRO A 8 3.16 -13.30 3.94
C PRO A 8 1.97 -13.22 2.99
N ASP A 9 1.46 -14.37 2.55
CA ASP A 9 0.27 -14.42 1.72
C ASP A 9 -0.97 -14.07 2.55
N PHE A 10 -1.97 -13.52 1.89
CA PHE A 10 -3.26 -13.23 2.51
C PHE A 10 -4.36 -13.30 1.46
N GLU A 11 -5.59 -13.42 1.92
CA GLU A 11 -6.76 -13.21 1.07
C GLU A 11 -7.77 -12.33 1.79
N LEU A 12 -8.30 -11.35 1.07
CA LEU A 12 -9.25 -10.38 1.58
C LEU A 12 -10.36 -10.10 0.58
N PRO A 13 -11.57 -9.83 1.06
CA PRO A 13 -12.65 -9.37 0.18
C PRO A 13 -12.38 -7.96 -0.32
N GLY A 14 -12.60 -7.75 -1.60
CA GLY A 14 -12.57 -6.41 -2.21
C GLY A 14 -13.94 -5.74 -2.22
N LEU A 15 -13.95 -4.44 -2.45
CA LEU A 15 -15.21 -3.70 -2.66
C LEU A 15 -15.94 -4.15 -3.94
N ASP A 16 -15.22 -4.80 -4.85
CA ASP A 16 -15.79 -5.41 -6.09
C ASP A 16 -16.55 -6.72 -5.83
N GLY A 17 -16.63 -7.16 -4.59
CA GLY A 17 -17.28 -8.42 -4.21
C GLY A 17 -16.45 -9.66 -4.45
N ARG A 18 -15.21 -9.53 -4.92
CA ARG A 18 -14.30 -10.66 -5.17
C ARG A 18 -13.36 -10.85 -4.00
N ILE A 19 -12.86 -12.08 -3.84
CA ILE A 19 -11.76 -12.37 -2.92
C ILE A 19 -10.44 -12.20 -3.68
N HIS A 20 -9.55 -11.41 -3.12
CA HIS A 20 -8.23 -11.16 -3.66
C HIS A 20 -7.18 -11.84 -2.78
N ARG A 21 -6.34 -12.65 -3.39
CA ARG A 21 -5.21 -13.30 -2.72
C ARG A 21 -3.92 -12.72 -3.26
N LEU A 22 -2.99 -12.39 -2.37
CA LEU A 22 -1.71 -11.79 -2.79
C LEU A 22 -1.00 -12.67 -3.84
N SER A 23 -0.96 -13.99 -3.61
CA SER A 23 -0.29 -14.93 -4.52
C SER A 23 -0.91 -15.02 -5.92
N ASP A 24 -2.15 -14.57 -6.10
CA ASP A 24 -2.80 -14.53 -7.42
C ASP A 24 -2.17 -13.47 -8.34
N TYR A 25 -1.39 -12.56 -7.79
CA TYR A 25 -0.74 -11.47 -8.53
C TYR A 25 0.72 -11.77 -8.89
N ARG A 26 1.18 -13.02 -8.72
CA ARG A 26 2.54 -13.43 -9.13
C ARG A 26 2.78 -13.11 -10.61
N GLY A 27 4.01 -12.69 -10.93
CA GLY A 27 4.37 -12.21 -12.25
C GLY A 27 4.24 -10.70 -12.43
N ARG A 28 3.58 -10.03 -11.47
CA ARG A 28 3.44 -8.57 -11.43
C ARG A 28 4.11 -8.04 -10.16
N VAL A 29 4.58 -6.79 -10.23
CA VAL A 29 5.02 -6.09 -9.02
C VAL A 29 3.77 -5.66 -8.25
N VAL A 30 3.70 -6.02 -6.97
CA VAL A 30 2.55 -5.69 -6.12
C VAL A 30 2.97 -4.64 -5.09
N VAL A 31 2.20 -3.59 -5.00
CA VAL A 31 2.32 -2.62 -3.91
C VAL A 31 1.13 -2.82 -2.98
N VAL A 32 1.40 -3.28 -1.77
CA VAL A 32 0.39 -3.33 -0.70
C VAL A 32 0.47 -2.00 0.04
N ASN A 33 -0.66 -1.33 0.14
CA ASN A 33 -0.77 -0.01 0.78
C ASN A 33 -1.80 -0.08 1.91
N PHE A 34 -1.38 0.09 3.15
CA PHE A 34 -2.33 0.25 4.25
C PHE A 34 -2.92 1.64 4.18
N TRP A 35 -4.22 1.71 4.02
CA TRP A 35 -4.98 2.84 3.49
C TRP A 35 -6.08 3.27 4.46
N SER A 36 -6.43 4.54 4.41
CA SER A 36 -7.50 5.12 5.21
C SER A 36 -8.36 6.07 4.38
N ALA A 37 -9.67 5.96 4.54
CA ALA A 37 -10.62 6.88 3.91
C ALA A 37 -10.50 8.30 4.49
N ASP A 38 -10.11 8.44 5.75
CA ASP A 38 -10.18 9.68 6.52
C ASP A 38 -8.80 10.32 6.80
N CYS A 39 -7.73 9.75 6.27
CA CYS A 39 -6.39 10.29 6.49
C CYS A 39 -5.97 11.23 5.35
N PRO A 40 -5.69 12.52 5.62
CA PRO A 40 -5.28 13.46 4.57
C PRO A 40 -3.95 13.11 3.92
N HIS A 41 -3.06 12.44 4.65
CA HIS A 41 -1.79 11.96 4.08
C HIS A 41 -2.02 10.86 3.04
N VAL A 42 -2.98 9.99 3.26
CA VAL A 42 -3.37 8.93 2.32
C VAL A 42 -4.00 9.52 1.07
N GLU A 43 -4.90 10.48 1.23
CA GLU A 43 -5.53 11.15 0.09
C GLU A 43 -4.50 11.81 -0.84
N ARG A 44 -3.52 12.49 -0.26
CA ARG A 44 -2.42 13.09 -1.02
C ARG A 44 -1.60 12.05 -1.78
N THR A 45 -1.20 10.98 -1.11
CA THR A 45 -0.37 9.93 -1.73
C THR A 45 -1.13 9.07 -2.73
N ASP A 46 -2.44 8.90 -2.57
CA ASP A 46 -3.27 8.20 -3.56
C ASP A 46 -3.14 8.84 -4.94
N ALA A 47 -3.23 10.16 -5.02
CA ALA A 47 -3.10 10.87 -6.28
C ALA A 47 -1.73 10.67 -6.92
N LEU A 48 -0.66 10.73 -6.11
CA LEU A 48 0.72 10.52 -6.59
C LEU A 48 0.92 9.08 -7.10
N MET A 49 0.44 8.10 -6.36
CA MET A 49 0.60 6.70 -6.74
C MET A 49 -0.19 6.34 -7.99
N LEU A 50 -1.42 6.84 -8.12
CA LEU A 50 -2.25 6.61 -9.31
C LEU A 50 -1.61 7.18 -10.58
N ALA A 51 -0.97 8.34 -10.50
CA ALA A 51 -0.26 8.91 -11.64
C ALA A 51 0.88 8.01 -12.12
N SER A 52 1.63 7.42 -11.19
CA SER A 52 2.72 6.49 -11.52
C SER A 52 2.19 5.17 -12.07
N LEU A 53 1.10 4.65 -11.51
CA LEU A 53 0.47 3.42 -12.00
C LEU A 53 0.02 3.55 -13.45
N ALA A 54 -0.48 4.71 -13.85
CA ALA A 54 -0.88 4.97 -15.24
C ALA A 54 0.29 4.81 -16.22
N ARG A 55 1.53 5.14 -15.79
CA ARG A 55 2.73 4.97 -16.61
C ARG A 55 3.20 3.52 -16.68
N TRP A 56 3.07 2.77 -15.59
CA TRP A 56 3.56 1.38 -15.50
C TRP A 56 2.57 0.35 -16.06
N GLY A 57 1.30 0.68 -16.13
CA GLY A 57 0.27 -0.18 -16.68
C GLY A 57 0.11 -1.49 -15.92
N ALA A 58 -0.06 -2.58 -16.66
CA ALA A 58 -0.37 -3.89 -16.09
C ALA A 58 0.79 -4.56 -15.34
N ASP A 59 2.01 -4.03 -15.43
CA ASP A 59 3.17 -4.62 -14.75
C ASP A 59 3.16 -4.39 -13.23
N VAL A 60 2.38 -3.43 -12.76
CA VAL A 60 2.27 -3.07 -11.35
C VAL A 60 0.80 -3.07 -10.92
N VAL A 61 0.53 -3.67 -9.77
CA VAL A 61 -0.80 -3.62 -9.15
C VAL A 61 -0.70 -2.98 -7.77
N LEU A 62 -1.64 -2.09 -7.47
CA LEU A 62 -1.79 -1.46 -6.16
C LEU A 62 -2.97 -2.11 -5.43
N LEU A 63 -2.70 -2.75 -4.30
CA LEU A 63 -3.70 -3.28 -3.39
C LEU A 63 -3.78 -2.36 -2.17
N SER A 64 -4.81 -1.54 -2.10
CA SER A 64 -5.03 -0.68 -0.94
C SER A 64 -5.89 -1.41 0.09
N ILE A 65 -5.40 -1.53 1.31
CA ILE A 65 -6.04 -2.31 2.38
C ILE A 65 -6.63 -1.35 3.41
N ALA A 66 -7.95 -1.39 3.54
CA ALA A 66 -8.70 -0.64 4.54
C ALA A 66 -8.79 -1.47 5.82
N SER A 67 -7.96 -1.15 6.80
CA SER A 67 -7.86 -1.86 8.09
C SER A 67 -8.42 -1.07 9.27
N ASN A 68 -8.73 0.22 9.11
CA ASN A 68 -9.18 1.02 10.25
C ASN A 68 -10.55 0.56 10.79
N ALA A 69 -10.58 0.21 12.07
CA ALA A 69 -11.79 -0.27 12.73
C ALA A 69 -12.90 0.79 12.84
N ASN A 70 -12.53 2.07 12.80
CA ASN A 70 -13.46 3.19 12.92
C ASN A 70 -13.99 3.73 11.59
N GLU A 71 -13.68 3.08 10.48
CA GLU A 71 -14.18 3.49 9.16
C GLU A 71 -15.27 2.56 8.67
N SER A 72 -16.44 3.11 8.37
CA SER A 72 -17.57 2.34 7.85
C SER A 72 -17.32 1.90 6.40
N THR A 73 -18.01 0.84 5.98
CA THR A 73 -17.96 0.39 4.57
C THR A 73 -18.35 1.52 3.62
N SER A 74 -19.39 2.30 3.95
CA SER A 74 -19.82 3.41 3.10
C SER A 74 -18.77 4.52 3.01
N ALA A 75 -18.08 4.83 4.10
CA ALA A 75 -16.97 5.81 4.07
C ALA A 75 -15.83 5.34 3.17
N VAL A 76 -15.47 4.07 3.26
CA VAL A 76 -14.44 3.46 2.41
C VAL A 76 -14.87 3.48 0.94
N GLU A 77 -16.10 3.09 0.64
CA GLU A 77 -16.63 3.10 -0.73
C GLU A 77 -16.66 4.51 -1.33
N ASN A 78 -17.12 5.50 -0.56
CA ASN A 78 -17.19 6.88 -1.02
C ASN A 78 -15.79 7.45 -1.32
N ALA A 79 -14.82 7.23 -0.44
CA ALA A 79 -13.46 7.69 -0.65
C ALA A 79 -12.80 6.99 -1.84
N SER A 80 -12.98 5.68 -1.98
CA SER A 80 -12.49 4.91 -3.11
C SER A 80 -13.02 5.47 -4.43
N ARG A 81 -14.30 5.72 -4.49
CA ARG A 81 -14.96 6.25 -5.69
C ARG A 81 -14.48 7.66 -6.03
N SER A 82 -14.40 8.54 -5.04
CA SER A 82 -13.99 9.94 -5.25
C SER A 82 -12.51 10.06 -5.64
N ARG A 83 -11.66 9.12 -5.21
CA ARG A 83 -10.23 9.12 -5.52
C ARG A 83 -9.85 8.28 -6.74
N GLY A 84 -10.81 7.55 -7.32
CA GLY A 84 -10.58 6.72 -8.51
C GLY A 84 -9.73 5.47 -8.25
N LEU A 85 -9.78 4.91 -7.04
CA LEU A 85 -9.04 3.71 -6.69
C LEU A 85 -9.74 2.47 -7.24
N LEU A 86 -8.97 1.56 -7.85
CA LEU A 86 -9.51 0.38 -8.52
C LEU A 86 -9.70 -0.80 -7.57
N ILE A 87 -8.76 -1.03 -6.65
CA ILE A 87 -8.77 -2.19 -5.77
C ILE A 87 -8.61 -1.74 -4.32
N ILE A 88 -9.69 -1.81 -3.57
CA ILE A 88 -9.69 -1.65 -2.12
C ILE A 88 -10.10 -2.98 -1.50
N LEU A 89 -9.28 -3.47 -0.59
CA LEU A 89 -9.51 -4.69 0.16
C LEU A 89 -9.89 -4.35 1.59
N LYS A 90 -10.80 -5.12 2.16
CA LYS A 90 -11.30 -4.90 3.53
C LYS A 90 -10.62 -5.88 4.49
N ASP A 91 -9.92 -5.36 5.45
CA ASP A 91 -9.23 -6.13 6.49
C ASP A 91 -9.97 -5.99 7.83
N ALA A 92 -11.03 -6.78 7.98
CA ALA A 92 -11.78 -6.83 9.23
C ALA A 92 -10.89 -7.37 10.36
N ASN A 93 -11.02 -6.80 11.55
CA ASN A 93 -10.27 -7.18 12.75
C ASN A 93 -8.74 -7.03 12.61
N ASN A 94 -8.27 -6.21 11.68
CA ASN A 94 -6.85 -5.88 11.49
C ASN A 94 -5.94 -7.10 11.27
N VAL A 95 -6.45 -8.19 10.72
CA VAL A 95 -5.72 -9.45 10.58
C VAL A 95 -4.47 -9.28 9.72
N VAL A 96 -4.62 -8.65 8.56
CA VAL A 96 -3.49 -8.45 7.63
C VAL A 96 -2.60 -7.30 8.10
N ALA A 97 -3.16 -6.25 8.70
CA ALA A 97 -2.37 -5.18 9.30
C ALA A 97 -1.43 -5.74 10.38
N ASP A 98 -1.91 -6.66 11.22
CA ASP A 98 -1.10 -7.30 12.25
C ASP A 98 -0.05 -8.25 11.64
N LEU A 99 -0.44 -9.01 10.62
CA LEU A 99 0.48 -9.90 9.89
C LEU A 99 1.65 -9.12 9.28
N TYR A 100 1.38 -7.95 8.73
CA TYR A 100 2.39 -7.08 8.12
C TYR A 100 3.02 -6.10 9.13
N ARG A 101 2.55 -6.09 10.37
CA ARG A 101 2.96 -5.16 11.43
C ARG A 101 2.80 -3.70 11.02
N ALA A 102 1.78 -3.43 10.22
CA ALA A 102 1.46 -2.07 9.80
C ALA A 102 0.95 -1.23 10.97
N GLN A 103 1.50 -0.04 11.13
CA GLN A 103 1.15 0.87 12.23
C GLN A 103 0.59 2.19 11.74
N ILE A 104 0.92 2.59 10.54
CA ILE A 104 0.66 3.92 9.98
C ILE A 104 -0.07 3.78 8.64
N THR A 105 -0.86 4.78 8.29
CA THR A 105 -1.41 4.94 6.94
C THR A 105 -0.98 6.30 6.37
N PRO A 106 -0.45 6.39 5.13
CA PRO A 106 -0.08 5.25 4.27
C PRO A 106 1.20 4.56 4.73
N GLU A 107 1.22 3.26 4.57
CA GLU A 107 2.44 2.46 4.75
C GLU A 107 2.47 1.44 3.62
N ILE A 108 3.52 1.45 2.80
CA ILE A 108 3.59 0.60 1.61
C ILE A 108 4.59 -0.53 1.76
N PHE A 109 4.31 -1.61 1.04
CA PHE A 109 5.14 -2.80 0.93
C PHE A 109 5.25 -3.14 -0.55
N VAL A 110 6.45 -3.04 -1.11
CA VAL A 110 6.70 -3.36 -2.51
C VAL A 110 7.21 -4.78 -2.63
N ILE A 111 6.48 -5.58 -3.38
CA ILE A 111 6.68 -7.01 -3.52
C ILE A 111 6.97 -7.31 -4.99
N ASP A 112 8.05 -8.05 -5.26
CA ASP A 112 8.45 -8.34 -6.62
C ASP A 112 7.57 -9.42 -7.28
N ARG A 113 7.86 -9.73 -8.56
CA ARG A 113 7.08 -10.69 -9.35
C ARG A 113 7.08 -12.09 -8.77
N GLU A 114 8.05 -12.41 -7.93
CA GLU A 114 8.20 -13.72 -7.28
C GLU A 114 7.61 -13.75 -5.88
N GLY A 115 7.10 -12.63 -5.39
CA GLY A 115 6.49 -12.51 -4.07
C GLY A 115 7.45 -12.13 -2.95
N ILE A 116 8.63 -11.66 -3.29
CA ILE A 116 9.65 -11.26 -2.31
C ILE A 116 9.45 -9.80 -1.93
N LEU A 117 9.46 -9.51 -0.63
CA LEU A 117 9.38 -8.14 -0.12
C LEU A 117 10.69 -7.41 -0.38
N ARG A 118 10.62 -6.30 -1.10
CA ARG A 118 11.80 -5.52 -1.49
C ARG A 118 11.87 -4.13 -0.85
N TYR A 119 10.74 -3.56 -0.46
CA TYR A 119 10.69 -2.28 0.22
C TYR A 119 9.52 -2.24 1.18
N ARG A 120 9.68 -1.52 2.30
CA ARG A 120 8.56 -1.19 3.19
C ARG A 120 8.73 0.18 3.81
N GLY A 121 7.62 0.86 4.04
CA GLY A 121 7.58 2.11 4.79
C GLY A 121 6.90 3.26 4.06
N ALA A 122 7.55 4.43 4.09
CA ALA A 122 6.98 5.68 3.60
C ALA A 122 6.83 5.69 2.07
N VAL A 123 5.80 6.39 1.60
CA VAL A 123 5.58 6.64 0.17
C VAL A 123 6.59 7.66 -0.36
N ASP A 124 6.83 8.72 0.39
CA ASP A 124 7.75 9.80 0.05
C ASP A 124 8.42 10.38 1.31
N ASP A 125 9.18 11.46 1.15
CA ASP A 125 9.95 12.07 2.21
C ASP A 125 9.21 13.18 2.99
N VAL A 126 7.90 13.28 2.84
CA VAL A 126 7.08 14.20 3.65
C VAL A 126 7.11 13.76 5.11
N ASN A 127 7.30 14.74 6.01
CA ASN A 127 7.26 14.54 7.46
C ASN A 127 6.87 15.86 8.15
N PHE A 128 6.98 15.93 9.48
CA PHE A 128 6.61 17.13 10.24
C PHE A 128 7.41 18.38 9.84
N ARG A 129 8.63 18.23 9.35
CA ARG A 129 9.51 19.32 8.97
C ARG A 129 9.44 19.65 7.48
N GLN A 130 9.18 18.64 6.65
CA GLN A 130 9.16 18.76 5.20
C GLN A 130 7.75 18.48 4.69
N LYS A 131 7.03 19.53 4.31
CA LYS A 131 5.64 19.47 3.89
C LYS A 131 5.46 19.09 2.42
N ASN A 132 6.44 19.40 1.58
CA ASN A 132 6.39 19.11 0.16
C ASN A 132 7.33 17.96 -0.17
N PRO A 133 6.87 16.95 -0.94
CA PRO A 133 7.71 15.82 -1.29
C PRO A 133 8.80 16.25 -2.28
N THR A 134 10.03 15.82 -2.03
CA THR A 134 11.16 16.01 -2.95
C THR A 134 11.69 14.67 -3.46
N ARG A 135 11.28 13.58 -2.84
CA ARG A 135 11.73 12.22 -3.15
C ARG A 135 10.58 11.23 -2.98
N SER A 136 10.35 10.41 -3.99
CA SER A 136 9.36 9.35 -3.96
C SER A 136 10.03 7.99 -3.75
N TYR A 137 9.99 7.47 -2.53
CA TYR A 137 10.49 6.12 -2.23
C TYR A 137 9.66 5.05 -2.93
N PHE A 138 8.37 5.32 -3.12
CA PHE A 138 7.45 4.46 -3.87
C PHE A 138 7.93 4.27 -5.31
N GLU A 139 8.16 5.36 -6.04
CA GLU A 139 8.62 5.28 -7.44
C GLU A 139 10.00 4.64 -7.54
N GLU A 140 10.93 5.03 -6.68
CA GLU A 140 12.29 4.47 -6.66
C GLU A 140 12.28 2.97 -6.46
N ALA A 141 11.49 2.49 -5.49
CA ALA A 141 11.41 1.07 -5.17
C ALA A 141 10.76 0.27 -6.30
N VAL A 142 9.62 0.74 -6.81
CA VAL A 142 8.90 0.05 -7.89
C VAL A 142 9.75 0.00 -9.16
N GLU A 143 10.36 1.10 -9.54
CA GLU A 143 11.19 1.16 -10.76
C GLU A 143 12.43 0.27 -10.65
N ALA A 144 13.08 0.23 -9.48
CA ALA A 144 14.19 -0.69 -9.24
C ALA A 144 13.75 -2.15 -9.42
N VAL A 145 12.65 -2.52 -8.78
CA VAL A 145 12.11 -3.89 -8.85
C VAL A 145 11.69 -4.26 -10.28
N LEU A 146 11.05 -3.36 -10.99
CA LEU A 146 10.70 -3.56 -12.42
C LEU A 146 11.93 -3.82 -13.28
N ALA A 147 13.04 -3.18 -12.96
CA ALA A 147 14.31 -3.34 -13.69
C ALA A 147 15.16 -4.51 -13.17
N GLY A 148 14.64 -5.32 -12.26
CA GLY A 148 15.36 -6.46 -11.68
C GLY A 148 16.48 -6.07 -10.71
N ARG A 149 16.41 -4.86 -10.14
CA ARG A 149 17.38 -4.35 -9.17
C ARG A 149 16.77 -4.24 -7.79
N LEU A 150 17.62 -4.21 -6.76
CA LEU A 150 17.19 -3.88 -5.41
C LEU A 150 17.01 -2.36 -5.27
N PRO A 151 16.00 -1.90 -4.51
CA PRO A 151 15.89 -0.49 -4.17
C PRO A 151 17.15 0.00 -3.44
N SER A 152 17.60 1.21 -3.75
CA SER A 152 18.76 1.82 -3.06
C SER A 152 18.46 2.06 -1.57
N VAL A 153 17.20 2.32 -1.24
CA VAL A 153 16.70 2.40 0.12
C VAL A 153 15.59 1.37 0.26
N ALA A 154 15.73 0.41 1.18
CA ALA A 154 14.80 -0.70 1.34
C ALA A 154 13.73 -0.45 2.41
N GLU A 155 13.98 0.50 3.31
CA GLU A 155 13.08 0.78 4.42
C GLU A 155 13.20 2.23 4.87
N VAL A 156 12.05 2.90 5.02
CA VAL A 156 11.95 4.24 5.57
C VAL A 156 10.76 4.25 6.52
N PRO A 157 10.87 4.79 7.74
CA PRO A 157 9.72 4.87 8.64
C PRO A 157 8.53 5.56 7.99
N ALA A 158 7.36 4.95 8.06
CA ALA A 158 6.14 5.53 7.52
C ALA A 158 5.73 6.79 8.29
N PHE A 159 5.10 7.73 7.59
CA PHE A 159 4.59 8.97 8.16
C PHE A 159 3.13 9.14 7.77
N GLY A 160 2.28 9.39 8.76
CA GLY A 160 0.85 9.56 8.52
C GLY A 160 0.02 9.38 9.79
N CYS A 161 -1.15 8.77 9.62
CA CYS A 161 -2.10 8.53 10.70
C CYS A 161 -1.95 7.10 11.24
N THR A 162 -2.23 6.91 12.52
CA THR A 162 -2.16 5.59 13.15
C THR A 162 -3.26 4.66 12.60
N VAL A 163 -2.92 3.41 12.35
CA VAL A 163 -3.92 2.37 12.04
C VAL A 163 -4.78 2.13 13.28
N VAL A 164 -6.10 2.32 13.14
CA VAL A 164 -7.05 2.16 14.24
C VAL A 164 -7.44 0.69 14.36
N ARG A 165 -7.20 0.13 15.55
CA ARG A 165 -7.52 -1.26 15.87
C ARG A 165 -8.74 -1.35 16.78
N GLU A 166 -9.44 -2.48 16.69
CA GLU A 166 -10.46 -2.83 17.67
C GLU A 166 -9.82 -3.27 18.99
N PHE A 167 -10.52 -3.02 20.09
CA PHE A 167 -10.12 -3.44 21.43
C PHE A 167 -10.96 -4.63 21.89
#